data_c55f076cae083bcf2252e3774c7b982c
#
_entry.id   c55f076cae083bcf2252e3774c7b982c
#
_cell.length_a   1.000
_cell.length_b   1.000
_cell.length_c   1.000
_cell.angle_alpha   90.00
_cell.angle_beta   90.00
_cell.angle_gamma   90.00
#
_symmetry.space_group_name_H-M   'P 1'
#
loop_
_entity.id
_entity.type
_entity.pdbx_description
1 polymer ?
#
loop_
_entity_poly.entity_id
_entity_poly.type
_entity_poly.pdbx_seq_one_letter_code
_entity_poly.pdbx_strand_id
1 'polypeptide(L)'
;MANSEADTIAAISTPVGEGGISIVRISGDDAIKVAQRIYQGKNLEKVASHTINYGHIIDPDTKQEVDEVMVSVMRAPHTYTREDVIEINCHGGLLATNRILQLVLSYGARMAEPGEFTKRAFLNGRIDLSQSEAVMDLIRAKTDKSMKVALNQLDGDLSRLIRHLRKDILDVLAQVEVNIDYPEYDDVEEMTTKMLKEKATDIQQRIHSLLKTAKQGKVLREGLATAIIGRPNVGKSSLLNALLHEDKAIVTNVAGTTRDVIEEYVNVNGVPLKLIDTAGIRDTADTVEKIGVERSRKALDAADLVLLLIDNSAPLTAEDEKLLAATKDKQRIVILNKTDLPSQLDLDRLKELVGDAALIETSIVKHEGMDQLGAQISHMFFDHGIESSQNNVMVTNARHIGLLHQANDALSDVLKGIADGMPVDLVQIDMTRCWDLLGEITGDSYQDELLDQLFSQFCLGK
;
A
#
# COMPACT_ATOMS: atom_id res chain seq x y z
N MET A 1 -28.94 4.36 -19.20
CA MET A 1 -28.52 3.71 -17.96
C MET A 1 -28.95 4.62 -16.83
N ALA A 2 -29.80 4.18 -15.91
CA ALA A 2 -30.29 5.00 -14.80
C ALA A 2 -29.11 5.33 -13.87
N ASN A 3 -29.05 6.57 -13.38
CA ASN A 3 -28.04 7.07 -12.45
C ASN A 3 -27.89 6.10 -11.25
N SER A 4 -26.91 5.19 -11.30
CA SER A 4 -26.58 4.28 -10.19
C SER A 4 -25.95 5.02 -9.01
N GLU A 5 -25.63 6.31 -9.18
CA GLU A 5 -24.93 7.13 -8.19
C GLU A 5 -25.85 7.79 -7.13
N ALA A 6 -27.16 7.78 -7.34
CA ALA A 6 -28.15 8.40 -6.42
C ALA A 6 -28.83 7.37 -5.50
N ASP A 7 -28.52 6.09 -5.58
CA ASP A 7 -29.16 5.05 -4.80
C ASP A 7 -28.46 4.80 -3.44
N THR A 8 -29.24 4.27 -2.51
CA THR A 8 -28.73 3.94 -1.17
C THR A 8 -28.06 2.56 -1.19
N ILE A 9 -26.83 2.48 -0.69
CA ILE A 9 -26.03 1.27 -0.62
C ILE A 9 -25.86 0.77 0.80
N ALA A 10 -25.64 -0.54 0.95
CA ALA A 10 -25.34 -1.14 2.24
C ALA A 10 -24.34 -2.30 2.12
N ALA A 11 -23.51 -2.46 3.15
CA ALA A 11 -22.61 -3.60 3.30
C ALA A 11 -22.21 -3.83 4.75
N ILE A 12 -21.66 -5.03 5.03
CA ILE A 12 -20.98 -5.33 6.29
C ILE A 12 -19.59 -4.69 6.22
N SER A 13 -19.26 -3.82 7.18
CA SER A 13 -18.01 -3.05 7.23
C SER A 13 -16.96 -3.62 8.17
N THR A 14 -17.28 -4.66 8.93
CA THR A 14 -16.37 -5.39 9.82
C THR A 14 -15.94 -6.71 9.21
N PRO A 15 -14.79 -7.28 9.61
CA PRO A 15 -14.42 -8.62 9.19
C PRO A 15 -15.52 -9.64 9.53
N VAL A 16 -15.71 -10.61 8.62
CA VAL A 16 -16.69 -11.70 8.83
C VAL A 16 -16.10 -12.71 9.80
N GLY A 17 -16.81 -12.96 10.91
CA GLY A 17 -16.38 -13.90 11.95
C GLY A 17 -17.16 -13.70 13.24
N GLU A 18 -16.85 -14.49 14.27
CA GLU A 18 -17.44 -14.31 15.61
C GLU A 18 -16.70 -13.21 16.36
N GLY A 19 -17.43 -12.22 16.84
CA GLY A 19 -16.88 -11.08 17.58
C GLY A 19 -17.93 -10.41 18.45
N GLY A 20 -17.53 -9.46 19.29
CA GLY A 20 -18.46 -8.72 20.16
C GLY A 20 -19.40 -7.80 19.37
N ILE A 21 -18.93 -7.22 18.26
CA ILE A 21 -19.66 -6.24 17.45
C ILE A 21 -19.40 -6.52 15.98
N SER A 22 -20.47 -6.38 15.16
CA SER A 22 -20.39 -6.24 13.72
C SER A 22 -21.15 -4.99 13.28
N ILE A 23 -20.74 -4.41 12.13
CA ILE A 23 -21.31 -3.16 11.63
C ILE A 23 -21.87 -3.38 10.24
N VAL A 24 -23.18 -3.10 10.09
CA VAL A 24 -23.82 -2.93 8.79
C VAL A 24 -23.88 -1.43 8.50
N ARG A 25 -23.18 -1.00 7.45
CA ARG A 25 -23.14 0.41 7.01
C ARG A 25 -24.09 0.64 5.87
N ILE A 26 -24.80 1.76 5.91
CA ILE A 26 -25.74 2.24 4.88
C ILE A 26 -25.29 3.64 4.50
N SER A 27 -25.25 3.99 3.20
CA SER A 27 -24.93 5.33 2.71
C SER A 27 -25.84 5.70 1.54
N GLY A 28 -26.29 6.95 1.50
CA GLY A 28 -27.14 7.50 0.44
C GLY A 28 -28.29 8.32 1.00
N ASP A 29 -29.07 8.94 0.10
CA ASP A 29 -30.14 9.90 0.44
C ASP A 29 -31.26 9.29 1.29
N ASP A 30 -31.51 8.00 1.15
CA ASP A 30 -32.53 7.28 1.91
C ASP A 30 -31.97 6.44 3.07
N ALA A 31 -30.69 6.56 3.40
CA ALA A 31 -30.02 5.73 4.42
C ALA A 31 -30.76 5.78 5.78
N ILE A 32 -31.15 6.96 6.22
CA ILE A 32 -31.89 7.14 7.48
C ILE A 32 -33.27 6.52 7.41
N LYS A 33 -33.99 6.70 6.30
CA LYS A 33 -35.35 6.15 6.13
C LYS A 33 -35.34 4.62 6.06
N VAL A 34 -34.37 4.05 5.34
CA VAL A 34 -34.18 2.60 5.26
C VAL A 34 -33.94 2.01 6.65
N ALA A 35 -32.99 2.59 7.40
CA ALA A 35 -32.70 2.15 8.77
C ALA A 35 -33.93 2.29 9.69
N GLN A 36 -34.67 3.42 9.61
CA GLN A 36 -35.84 3.67 10.44
C GLN A 36 -36.95 2.63 10.24
N ARG A 37 -37.10 2.06 9.04
CA ARG A 37 -38.13 1.03 8.75
C ARG A 37 -37.93 -0.25 9.55
N ILE A 38 -36.70 -0.63 9.84
CA ILE A 38 -36.33 -1.87 10.53
C ILE A 38 -35.93 -1.65 11.99
N TYR A 39 -35.86 -0.39 12.44
CA TYR A 39 -35.36 -0.03 13.77
C TYR A 39 -36.51 0.39 14.70
N GLN A 40 -36.52 -0.18 15.89
CA GLN A 40 -37.40 0.18 16.99
C GLN A 40 -36.61 0.84 18.11
N GLY A 41 -36.86 2.13 18.32
CA GLY A 41 -36.19 2.97 19.30
C GLY A 41 -36.55 4.44 19.09
N LYS A 42 -35.58 5.33 19.28
CA LYS A 42 -35.78 6.75 18.96
C LYS A 42 -36.00 6.94 17.47
N ASN A 43 -36.79 7.96 17.09
CA ASN A 43 -36.97 8.29 15.68
C ASN A 43 -35.65 8.81 15.08
N LEU A 44 -35.02 8.02 14.21
CA LEU A 44 -33.72 8.32 13.60
C LEU A 44 -33.77 9.56 12.67
N GLU A 45 -34.94 9.86 12.10
CA GLU A 45 -35.13 11.07 11.29
C GLU A 45 -35.04 12.36 12.11
N LYS A 46 -35.28 12.28 13.42
CA LYS A 46 -35.35 13.45 14.32
C LYS A 46 -34.15 13.59 15.23
N VAL A 47 -33.25 12.58 15.31
CA VAL A 47 -32.04 12.67 16.15
C VAL A 47 -30.99 13.56 15.49
N ALA A 48 -30.11 14.15 16.31
CA ALA A 48 -29.00 14.94 15.83
C ALA A 48 -27.95 14.07 15.10
N SER A 49 -27.20 14.70 14.19
CA SER A 49 -26.05 14.07 13.56
C SER A 49 -24.96 13.70 14.57
N HIS A 50 -24.21 12.64 14.31
CA HIS A 50 -23.14 12.11 15.16
C HIS A 50 -23.64 11.68 16.53
N THR A 51 -24.79 11.00 16.57
CA THR A 51 -25.38 10.40 17.78
C THR A 51 -25.47 8.90 17.64
N ILE A 52 -25.35 8.21 18.77
CA ILE A 52 -25.56 6.77 18.89
C ILE A 52 -26.88 6.53 19.61
N ASN A 53 -27.74 5.69 19.05
CA ASN A 53 -29.08 5.46 19.51
C ASN A 53 -29.30 3.98 19.81
N TYR A 54 -29.62 3.65 21.04
CA TYR A 54 -29.96 2.30 21.47
C TYR A 54 -31.37 1.92 21.00
N GLY A 55 -31.53 0.66 20.58
CA GLY A 55 -32.81 0.09 20.17
C GLY A 55 -32.67 -1.33 19.65
N HIS A 56 -33.68 -1.78 18.91
CA HIS A 56 -33.79 -3.13 18.40
C HIS A 56 -34.02 -3.14 16.89
N ILE A 57 -33.49 -4.14 16.21
CA ILE A 57 -33.85 -4.42 14.81
C ILE A 57 -35.03 -5.39 14.82
N ILE A 58 -36.11 -4.97 14.23
CA ILE A 58 -37.36 -5.72 14.10
C ILE A 58 -37.61 -5.99 12.61
N ASP A 59 -37.91 -7.22 12.27
CA ASP A 59 -38.40 -7.57 10.94
C ASP A 59 -39.82 -6.99 10.79
N PRO A 60 -40.08 -6.02 9.89
CA PRO A 60 -41.36 -5.37 9.78
C PRO A 60 -42.50 -6.32 9.36
N ASP A 61 -42.19 -7.40 8.63
CA ASP A 61 -43.18 -8.33 8.10
C ASP A 61 -43.60 -9.36 9.16
N THR A 62 -42.59 -9.94 9.83
CA THR A 62 -42.83 -11.01 10.82
C THR A 62 -43.03 -10.48 12.25
N LYS A 63 -42.67 -9.22 12.50
CA LYS A 63 -42.65 -8.57 13.82
C LYS A 63 -41.67 -9.24 14.83
N GLN A 64 -40.78 -10.07 14.32
CA GLN A 64 -39.77 -10.71 15.15
C GLN A 64 -38.60 -9.78 15.40
N GLU A 65 -38.12 -9.78 16.62
CA GLU A 65 -36.85 -9.12 16.96
C GLU A 65 -35.69 -9.94 16.41
N VAL A 66 -34.76 -9.23 15.76
CA VAL A 66 -33.57 -9.83 15.14
C VAL A 66 -32.34 -9.64 16.03
N ASP A 67 -32.17 -8.43 16.57
CA ASP A 67 -31.03 -8.13 17.44
C ASP A 67 -31.25 -6.82 18.22
N GLU A 68 -30.59 -6.69 19.35
CA GLU A 68 -30.43 -5.47 20.14
C GLU A 68 -29.20 -4.72 19.62
N VAL A 69 -29.34 -3.43 19.28
CA VAL A 69 -28.33 -2.70 18.50
C VAL A 69 -28.09 -1.29 19.02
N MET A 70 -26.94 -0.73 18.63
CA MET A 70 -26.67 0.70 18.68
C MET A 70 -26.58 1.26 17.25
N VAL A 71 -27.41 2.26 16.93
CA VAL A 71 -27.46 2.87 15.61
C VAL A 71 -26.81 4.24 15.63
N SER A 72 -25.72 4.40 14.87
CA SER A 72 -25.03 5.68 14.66
C SER A 72 -25.69 6.40 13.47
N VAL A 73 -26.06 7.68 13.68
CA VAL A 73 -26.65 8.55 12.66
C VAL A 73 -25.66 9.66 12.32
N MET A 74 -25.24 9.74 11.07
CA MET A 74 -24.34 10.77 10.56
C MET A 74 -24.95 11.39 9.31
N ARG A 75 -25.17 12.73 9.35
CA ARG A 75 -25.83 13.46 8.26
C ARG A 75 -24.83 14.16 7.35
N ALA A 76 -25.14 14.18 6.08
CA ALA A 76 -24.41 14.95 5.08
C ALA A 76 -24.27 16.43 5.50
N PRO A 77 -23.18 17.13 5.10
CA PRO A 77 -22.02 16.63 4.35
C PRO A 77 -20.85 16.13 5.21
N HIS A 78 -21.00 16.13 6.54
CA HIS A 78 -19.91 15.78 7.47
C HIS A 78 -19.88 14.27 7.77
N THR A 79 -19.72 13.45 6.73
CA THR A 79 -19.70 11.99 6.77
C THR A 79 -18.56 11.43 5.93
N TYR A 80 -18.37 10.12 5.94
CA TYR A 80 -17.32 9.48 5.14
C TYR A 80 -17.55 9.65 3.64
N THR A 81 -18.77 9.46 3.17
CA THR A 81 -19.17 9.57 1.76
C THR A 81 -19.68 10.94 1.35
N ARG A 82 -19.83 11.89 2.29
CA ARG A 82 -20.61 13.14 2.18
C ARG A 82 -22.09 12.94 1.90
N GLU A 83 -22.61 11.72 2.01
CA GLU A 83 -24.03 11.37 2.01
C GLU A 83 -24.51 11.14 3.45
N ASP A 84 -25.82 10.93 3.67
CA ASP A 84 -26.30 10.42 4.95
C ASP A 84 -25.77 9.01 5.17
N VAL A 85 -25.18 8.77 6.34
CA VAL A 85 -24.60 7.47 6.71
C VAL A 85 -25.21 6.96 8.00
N ILE A 86 -25.64 5.69 7.97
CA ILE A 86 -26.06 4.93 9.16
C ILE A 86 -25.09 3.78 9.38
N GLU A 87 -24.73 3.56 10.63
CA GLU A 87 -24.03 2.35 11.05
C GLU A 87 -24.87 1.64 12.12
N ILE A 88 -25.28 0.42 11.80
CA ILE A 88 -25.99 -0.47 12.72
C ILE A 88 -24.96 -1.36 13.37
N ASN A 89 -24.64 -1.09 14.64
CA ASN A 89 -23.74 -1.89 15.44
C ASN A 89 -24.54 -2.99 16.10
N CYS A 90 -24.39 -4.21 15.61
CA CYS A 90 -25.10 -5.42 16.06
C CYS A 90 -24.15 -6.40 16.72
N HIS A 91 -24.66 -7.47 17.31
CA HIS A 91 -23.83 -8.57 17.79
C HIS A 91 -23.05 -9.21 16.62
N GLY A 92 -21.75 -9.49 16.86
CA GLY A 92 -20.80 -9.95 15.85
C GLY A 92 -20.95 -11.44 15.49
N GLY A 93 -22.19 -11.89 15.30
CA GLY A 93 -22.50 -13.23 14.80
C GLY A 93 -22.84 -13.21 13.32
N LEU A 94 -22.35 -14.19 12.55
CA LEU A 94 -22.57 -14.27 11.11
C LEU A 94 -24.07 -14.24 10.74
N LEU A 95 -24.91 -14.96 11.51
CA LEU A 95 -26.33 -15.05 11.22
C LEU A 95 -27.05 -13.72 11.46
N ALA A 96 -26.83 -13.09 12.63
CA ALA A 96 -27.48 -11.84 13.00
C ALA A 96 -27.09 -10.71 12.01
N THR A 97 -25.79 -10.57 11.73
CA THR A 97 -25.29 -9.55 10.81
C THR A 97 -25.85 -9.70 9.39
N ASN A 98 -25.86 -10.94 8.85
CA ASN A 98 -26.44 -11.20 7.52
C ASN A 98 -27.95 -10.96 7.50
N ARG A 99 -28.68 -11.30 8.57
CA ARG A 99 -30.12 -11.07 8.64
C ARG A 99 -30.44 -9.56 8.63
N ILE A 100 -29.68 -8.76 9.37
CA ILE A 100 -29.81 -7.29 9.36
C ILE A 100 -29.51 -6.73 7.98
N LEU A 101 -28.43 -7.17 7.32
CA LEU A 101 -28.10 -6.74 5.97
C LEU A 101 -29.24 -7.10 5.00
N GLN A 102 -29.77 -8.33 5.06
CA GLN A 102 -30.92 -8.72 4.21
C GLN A 102 -32.14 -7.82 4.40
N LEU A 103 -32.46 -7.46 5.66
CA LEU A 103 -33.56 -6.52 5.92
C LEU A 103 -33.27 -5.15 5.31
N VAL A 104 -32.08 -4.61 5.50
CA VAL A 104 -31.69 -3.33 4.92
C VAL A 104 -31.84 -3.34 3.39
N LEU A 105 -31.43 -4.43 2.71
CA LEU A 105 -31.57 -4.60 1.26
C LEU A 105 -33.05 -4.72 0.85
N SER A 106 -33.86 -5.45 1.61
CA SER A 106 -35.29 -5.62 1.32
C SER A 106 -36.10 -4.32 1.46
N TYR A 107 -35.59 -3.39 2.27
CA TYR A 107 -36.32 -2.13 2.58
C TYR A 107 -35.77 -0.89 1.87
N GLY A 108 -34.92 -1.05 0.85
CA GLY A 108 -34.63 0.03 -0.10
C GLY A 108 -33.17 0.37 -0.32
N ALA A 109 -32.23 -0.37 0.27
CA ALA A 109 -30.83 -0.30 -0.12
C ALA A 109 -30.48 -1.39 -1.13
N ARG A 110 -29.43 -1.20 -1.93
CA ARG A 110 -28.78 -2.30 -2.65
C ARG A 110 -27.45 -2.68 -2.00
N MET A 111 -26.95 -3.86 -2.35
CA MET A 111 -25.60 -4.24 -1.93
C MET A 111 -24.58 -3.28 -2.53
N ALA A 112 -23.64 -2.82 -1.69
CA ALA A 112 -22.51 -2.04 -2.16
C ALA A 112 -21.52 -2.92 -2.94
N GLU A 113 -20.89 -2.34 -3.95
CA GLU A 113 -19.75 -2.93 -4.64
C GLU A 113 -18.48 -2.81 -3.79
N PRO A 114 -17.43 -3.62 -4.07
CA PRO A 114 -16.13 -3.42 -3.42
C PRO A 114 -15.62 -1.98 -3.58
N GLY A 115 -15.19 -1.36 -2.48
CA GLY A 115 -14.68 0.02 -2.49
C GLY A 115 -15.70 1.13 -2.73
N GLU A 116 -17.00 0.83 -2.86
CA GLU A 116 -18.00 1.82 -3.29
C GLU A 116 -18.16 3.00 -2.31
N PHE A 117 -18.05 2.79 -1.01
CA PHE A 117 -18.10 3.90 -0.05
C PHE A 117 -16.94 4.88 -0.25
N THR A 118 -15.74 4.36 -0.54
CA THR A 118 -14.55 5.19 -0.82
C THR A 118 -14.64 5.84 -2.20
N LYS A 119 -15.19 5.14 -3.20
CA LYS A 119 -15.48 5.69 -4.53
C LYS A 119 -16.44 6.90 -4.41
N ARG A 120 -17.51 6.79 -3.61
CA ARG A 120 -18.43 7.91 -3.33
C ARG A 120 -17.75 9.05 -2.57
N ALA A 121 -16.88 8.75 -1.61
CA ALA A 121 -16.08 9.78 -0.94
C ALA A 121 -15.20 10.57 -1.92
N PHE A 122 -14.63 9.90 -2.92
CA PHE A 122 -13.87 10.52 -4.02
C PHE A 122 -14.79 11.33 -4.94
N LEU A 123 -15.85 10.74 -5.47
CA LEU A 123 -16.79 11.41 -6.39
C LEU A 123 -17.45 12.65 -5.76
N ASN A 124 -17.77 12.58 -4.47
CA ASN A 124 -18.31 13.69 -3.70
C ASN A 124 -17.23 14.70 -3.24
N GLY A 125 -15.99 14.55 -3.68
CA GLY A 125 -14.89 15.49 -3.45
C GLY A 125 -14.43 15.59 -1.98
N ARG A 126 -14.67 14.54 -1.17
CA ARG A 126 -14.13 14.50 0.19
C ARG A 126 -12.64 14.19 0.21
N ILE A 127 -12.22 13.25 -0.60
CA ILE A 127 -10.84 12.80 -0.77
C ILE A 127 -10.52 12.72 -2.27
N ASP A 128 -9.27 12.87 -2.63
CA ASP A 128 -8.81 12.64 -4.00
C ASP A 128 -8.39 11.17 -4.23
N LEU A 129 -7.98 10.84 -5.47
CA LEU A 129 -7.68 9.46 -5.83
C LEU A 129 -6.49 8.91 -5.06
N SER A 130 -5.42 9.71 -4.85
CA SER A 130 -4.25 9.29 -4.07
C SER A 130 -4.57 9.07 -2.59
N GLN A 131 -5.48 9.86 -2.02
CA GLN A 131 -5.99 9.68 -0.66
C GLN A 131 -6.89 8.44 -0.57
N SER A 132 -7.68 8.14 -1.61
CA SER A 132 -8.51 6.93 -1.68
C SER A 132 -7.63 5.67 -1.63
N GLU A 133 -6.54 5.64 -2.39
CA GLU A 133 -5.57 4.54 -2.35
C GLU A 133 -4.91 4.40 -0.97
N ALA A 134 -4.61 5.52 -0.31
CA ALA A 134 -4.03 5.54 1.03
C ALA A 134 -4.94 4.92 2.10
N VAL A 135 -6.27 4.91 1.92
CA VAL A 135 -7.20 4.20 2.82
C VAL A 135 -6.87 2.70 2.85
N MET A 136 -6.63 2.08 1.69
CA MET A 136 -6.26 0.67 1.63
C MET A 136 -4.84 0.41 2.13
N ASP A 137 -3.91 1.32 1.84
CA ASP A 137 -2.53 1.22 2.33
C ASP A 137 -2.49 1.28 3.86
N LEU A 138 -3.34 2.11 4.49
CA LEU A 138 -3.48 2.19 5.94
C LEU A 138 -4.05 0.89 6.54
N ILE A 139 -5.08 0.31 5.91
CA ILE A 139 -5.70 -0.95 6.35
C ILE A 139 -4.70 -2.12 6.24
N ARG A 140 -3.86 -2.12 5.20
CA ARG A 140 -2.90 -3.18 4.90
C ARG A 140 -1.53 -2.96 5.54
N ALA A 141 -1.31 -1.83 6.20
CA ALA A 141 -0.02 -1.51 6.82
C ALA A 141 0.45 -2.60 7.78
N LYS A 142 1.72 -3.03 7.64
CA LYS A 142 2.32 -4.11 8.42
C LYS A 142 3.34 -3.60 9.46
N THR A 143 3.75 -2.34 9.38
CA THR A 143 4.70 -1.71 10.28
C THR A 143 4.26 -0.30 10.64
N ASP A 144 4.73 0.24 11.77
CA ASP A 144 4.45 1.62 12.17
C ASP A 144 4.95 2.62 11.12
N LYS A 145 6.08 2.32 10.46
CA LYS A 145 6.59 3.15 9.36
C LYS A 145 5.63 3.15 8.17
N SER A 146 5.12 1.98 7.74
CA SER A 146 4.15 1.91 6.63
C SER A 146 2.83 2.58 6.99
N MET A 147 2.35 2.41 8.22
CA MET A 147 1.16 3.09 8.74
C MET A 147 1.32 4.62 8.71
N LYS A 148 2.46 5.14 9.17
CA LYS A 148 2.75 6.59 9.16
C LYS A 148 2.78 7.16 7.75
N VAL A 149 3.39 6.45 6.79
CA VAL A 149 3.42 6.89 5.39
C VAL A 149 2.01 6.91 4.80
N ALA A 150 1.20 5.88 5.05
CA ALA A 150 -0.18 5.82 4.59
C ALA A 150 -1.05 6.94 5.22
N LEU A 151 -0.86 7.27 6.51
CA LEU A 151 -1.53 8.39 7.17
C LEU A 151 -1.16 9.73 6.54
N ASN A 152 0.13 10.00 6.31
CA ASN A 152 0.58 11.23 5.66
C ASN A 152 0.00 11.37 4.24
N GLN A 153 -0.09 10.28 3.50
CA GLN A 153 -0.71 10.29 2.17
C GLN A 153 -2.22 10.52 2.27
N LEU A 154 -2.91 9.92 3.24
CA LEU A 154 -4.34 10.15 3.52
C LEU A 154 -4.61 11.60 3.93
N ASP A 155 -3.70 12.23 4.68
CA ASP A 155 -3.75 13.65 5.05
C ASP A 155 -3.46 14.58 3.85
N GLY A 156 -3.10 14.02 2.69
CA GLY A 156 -2.96 14.72 1.42
C GLY A 156 -1.60 15.37 1.19
N ASP A 157 -0.52 14.90 1.82
CA ASP A 157 0.82 15.45 1.60
C ASP A 157 1.25 15.32 0.13
N LEU A 158 1.04 14.15 -0.47
CA LEU A 158 1.33 13.93 -1.90
C LEU A 158 0.44 14.83 -2.77
N SER A 159 -0.84 14.89 -2.48
CA SER A 159 -1.80 15.71 -3.23
C SER A 159 -1.43 17.19 -3.23
N ARG A 160 -1.03 17.74 -2.08
CA ARG A 160 -0.56 19.12 -1.96
C ARG A 160 0.66 19.38 -2.83
N LEU A 161 1.61 18.47 -2.81
CA LEU A 161 2.83 18.59 -3.62
C LEU A 161 2.51 18.53 -5.13
N ILE A 162 1.70 17.57 -5.56
CA ILE A 162 1.28 17.44 -6.97
C ILE A 162 0.53 18.69 -7.44
N ARG A 163 -0.41 19.22 -6.64
CA ARG A 163 -1.13 20.45 -6.96
C ARG A 163 -0.19 21.66 -7.09
N HIS A 164 0.86 21.74 -6.27
CA HIS A 164 1.88 22.80 -6.41
C HIS A 164 2.66 22.67 -7.71
N LEU A 165 3.11 21.45 -8.07
CA LEU A 165 3.78 21.20 -9.34
C LEU A 165 2.88 21.58 -10.54
N ARG A 166 1.62 21.15 -10.50
CA ARG A 166 0.63 21.47 -11.55
C ARG A 166 0.36 22.97 -11.66
N LYS A 167 0.31 23.66 -10.51
CA LYS A 167 0.17 25.12 -10.52
C LYS A 167 1.37 25.80 -11.18
N ASP A 168 2.59 25.39 -10.80
CA ASP A 168 3.82 25.93 -11.39
C ASP A 168 3.84 25.73 -12.92
N ILE A 169 3.39 24.57 -13.41
CA ILE A 169 3.26 24.28 -14.85
C ILE A 169 2.19 25.19 -15.50
N LEU A 170 1.02 25.30 -14.89
CA LEU A 170 -0.07 26.12 -15.42
C LEU A 170 0.32 27.59 -15.52
N ASP A 171 1.01 28.13 -14.51
CA ASP A 171 1.49 29.50 -14.50
C ASP A 171 2.45 29.77 -15.68
N VAL A 172 3.30 28.77 -16.02
CA VAL A 172 4.20 28.85 -17.17
C VAL A 172 3.44 28.76 -18.50
N LEU A 173 2.52 27.79 -18.62
CA LEU A 173 1.70 27.62 -19.82
C LEU A 173 0.89 28.88 -20.14
N ALA A 174 0.28 29.50 -19.11
CA ALA A 174 -0.45 30.76 -19.27
C ALA A 174 0.44 31.90 -19.80
N GLN A 175 1.69 32.00 -19.33
CA GLN A 175 2.64 33.01 -19.82
C GLN A 175 3.09 32.72 -21.27
N VAL A 176 3.30 31.44 -21.62
CA VAL A 176 3.61 31.02 -22.99
C VAL A 176 2.48 31.40 -23.94
N GLU A 177 1.23 31.13 -23.53
CA GLU A 177 0.07 31.44 -24.39
C GLU A 177 -0.11 32.95 -24.65
N VAL A 178 0.07 33.77 -23.60
CA VAL A 178 0.06 35.24 -23.76
C VAL A 178 1.16 35.71 -24.76
N ASN A 179 2.31 35.09 -24.71
CA ASN A 179 3.43 35.48 -25.59
C ASN A 179 3.23 35.00 -27.03
N ILE A 180 2.51 33.90 -27.26
CA ILE A 180 2.12 33.42 -28.58
C ILE A 180 1.05 34.37 -29.21
N ASP A 181 0.07 34.78 -28.38
CA ASP A 181 -1.03 35.64 -28.86
C ASP A 181 -0.63 37.09 -29.14
N TYR A 182 0.44 37.59 -28.48
CA TYR A 182 0.91 38.96 -28.61
C TYR A 182 2.40 39.02 -28.91
N PRO A 183 2.85 38.62 -30.12
CA PRO A 183 4.27 38.52 -30.49
C PRO A 183 4.92 39.89 -30.85
N GLU A 184 4.45 41.00 -30.30
CA GLU A 184 4.85 42.35 -30.72
C GLU A 184 6.29 42.76 -30.35
N TYR A 185 7.02 41.90 -29.60
CA TYR A 185 8.39 42.21 -29.13
C TYR A 185 9.34 41.03 -29.41
N ASP A 186 10.39 41.22 -30.17
CA ASP A 186 11.38 40.19 -30.50
C ASP A 186 12.10 39.57 -29.30
N ASP A 187 12.20 40.31 -28.18
CA ASP A 187 12.82 39.82 -26.91
C ASP A 187 11.94 38.88 -26.10
N VAL A 188 10.64 38.79 -26.38
CA VAL A 188 9.67 38.04 -25.60
C VAL A 188 9.84 36.53 -25.76
N GLU A 189 10.18 36.06 -26.95
CA GLU A 189 10.40 34.64 -27.24
C GLU A 189 11.63 34.10 -26.50
N GLU A 190 12.74 34.85 -26.47
CA GLU A 190 13.95 34.43 -25.76
C GLU A 190 13.73 34.40 -24.23
N MET A 191 13.04 35.40 -23.66
CA MET A 191 12.68 35.44 -22.25
C MET A 191 11.75 34.29 -21.88
N THR A 192 10.77 33.97 -22.73
CA THR A 192 9.81 32.88 -22.53
C THR A 192 10.51 31.52 -22.52
N THR A 193 11.39 31.28 -23.49
CA THR A 193 12.19 30.06 -23.62
C THR A 193 13.08 29.87 -22.38
N LYS A 194 13.73 30.93 -21.90
CA LYS A 194 14.55 30.89 -20.68
C LYS A 194 13.74 30.54 -19.46
N MET A 195 12.61 31.20 -19.28
CA MET A 195 11.71 30.94 -18.14
C MET A 195 11.17 29.50 -18.17
N LEU A 196 10.72 29.03 -19.33
CA LEU A 196 10.24 27.67 -19.52
C LEU A 196 11.33 26.65 -19.17
N LYS A 197 12.57 26.87 -19.59
CA LYS A 197 13.72 26.03 -19.24
C LYS A 197 13.99 25.99 -17.73
N GLU A 198 14.02 27.17 -17.08
CA GLU A 198 14.26 27.26 -15.63
C GLU A 198 13.18 26.52 -14.83
N LYS A 199 11.92 26.73 -15.19
CA LYS A 199 10.79 26.09 -14.52
C LYS A 199 10.72 24.58 -14.79
N ALA A 200 10.91 24.13 -16.04
CA ALA A 200 10.96 22.73 -16.38
C ALA A 200 12.07 22.00 -15.62
N THR A 201 13.24 22.64 -15.48
CA THR A 201 14.37 22.09 -14.71
C THR A 201 14.04 21.98 -13.21
N ASP A 202 13.43 22.99 -12.59
CA ASP A 202 13.03 22.97 -11.20
C ASP A 202 12.00 21.85 -10.93
N ILE A 203 10.96 21.78 -11.75
CA ILE A 203 9.91 20.77 -11.62
C ILE A 203 10.51 19.37 -11.79
N GLN A 204 11.39 19.18 -12.78
CA GLN A 204 12.07 17.90 -13.01
C GLN A 204 12.91 17.47 -11.80
N GLN A 205 13.65 18.37 -11.17
CA GLN A 205 14.43 18.09 -9.97
C GLN A 205 13.53 17.66 -8.79
N ARG A 206 12.38 18.30 -8.63
CA ARG A 206 11.41 17.95 -7.59
C ARG A 206 10.78 16.59 -7.85
N ILE A 207 10.40 16.27 -9.08
CA ILE A 207 9.92 14.93 -9.46
C ILE A 207 11.02 13.88 -9.25
N HIS A 208 12.25 14.17 -9.63
CA HIS A 208 13.38 13.28 -9.42
C HIS A 208 13.62 12.98 -7.93
N SER A 209 13.46 13.98 -7.07
CA SER A 209 13.56 13.81 -5.61
C SER A 209 12.46 12.90 -5.07
N LEU A 210 11.23 12.97 -5.59
CA LEU A 210 10.16 12.03 -5.27
C LEU A 210 10.49 10.62 -5.73
N LEU A 211 10.94 10.46 -6.97
CA LEU A 211 11.29 9.14 -7.53
C LEU A 211 12.42 8.44 -6.76
N LYS A 212 13.35 9.18 -6.14
CA LYS A 212 14.36 8.60 -5.24
C LYS A 212 13.74 7.86 -4.05
N THR A 213 12.57 8.27 -3.58
CA THR A 213 11.86 7.62 -2.46
C THR A 213 11.09 6.37 -2.89
N ALA A 214 10.89 6.18 -4.19
CA ALA A 214 10.00 5.16 -4.75
C ALA A 214 10.39 3.72 -4.36
N LYS A 215 11.70 3.40 -4.39
CA LYS A 215 12.18 2.05 -4.03
C LYS A 215 11.84 1.70 -2.58
N GLN A 216 12.07 2.65 -1.67
CA GLN A 216 11.80 2.48 -0.24
C GLN A 216 10.29 2.47 0.03
N GLY A 217 9.55 3.37 -0.62
CA GLY A 217 8.10 3.43 -0.55
C GLY A 217 7.44 2.11 -0.99
N LYS A 218 7.90 1.51 -2.08
CA LYS A 218 7.43 0.21 -2.55
C LYS A 218 7.66 -0.88 -1.51
N VAL A 219 8.87 -0.93 -0.90
CA VAL A 219 9.18 -1.90 0.16
C VAL A 219 8.27 -1.72 1.37
N LEU A 220 8.00 -0.49 1.79
CA LEU A 220 7.09 -0.23 2.92
C LEU A 220 5.65 -0.65 2.65
N ARG A 221 5.19 -0.55 1.41
CA ARG A 221 3.82 -0.90 1.00
C ARG A 221 3.63 -2.39 0.74
N GLU A 222 4.50 -2.99 -0.08
CA GLU A 222 4.35 -4.36 -0.60
C GLU A 222 5.08 -5.39 0.26
N GLY A 223 6.04 -4.93 1.07
CA GLY A 223 6.99 -5.77 1.77
C GLY A 223 8.19 -6.12 0.89
N LEU A 224 9.28 -6.49 1.54
CA LEU A 224 10.50 -6.94 0.90
C LEU A 224 10.42 -8.45 0.69
N ALA A 225 10.31 -8.89 -0.55
CA ALA A 225 10.27 -10.30 -0.90
C ALA A 225 11.57 -10.99 -0.45
N THR A 226 11.50 -11.82 0.60
CA THR A 226 12.66 -12.37 1.30
C THR A 226 12.65 -13.90 1.25
N ALA A 227 13.72 -14.48 0.70
CA ALA A 227 13.95 -15.91 0.72
C ALA A 227 14.96 -16.30 1.81
N ILE A 228 14.63 -17.31 2.61
CA ILE A 228 15.53 -17.91 3.60
C ILE A 228 16.06 -19.22 3.02
N ILE A 229 17.35 -19.27 2.71
CA ILE A 229 17.99 -20.42 2.06
C ILE A 229 19.20 -20.92 2.84
N GLY A 230 19.60 -22.14 2.56
CA GLY A 230 20.72 -22.84 3.16
C GLY A 230 20.46 -24.34 3.12
N ARG A 231 21.50 -25.15 3.33
CA ARG A 231 21.37 -26.61 3.36
C ARG A 231 20.45 -27.09 4.51
N PRO A 232 20.05 -28.36 4.54
CA PRO A 232 19.28 -28.92 5.66
C PRO A 232 19.98 -28.71 7.00
N ASN A 233 19.21 -28.51 8.08
CA ASN A 233 19.66 -28.41 9.47
C ASN A 233 20.59 -27.23 9.82
N VAL A 234 20.78 -26.23 8.96
CA VAL A 234 21.55 -25.01 9.29
C VAL A 234 20.81 -24.03 10.20
N GLY A 235 19.48 -24.25 10.43
CA GLY A 235 18.67 -23.43 11.32
C GLY A 235 17.66 -22.53 10.61
N LYS A 236 17.26 -22.83 9.35
CA LYS A 236 16.25 -22.04 8.61
C LYS A 236 14.93 -21.90 9.36
N SER A 237 14.36 -23.01 9.84
CA SER A 237 13.11 -23.01 10.61
C SER A 237 13.26 -22.29 11.95
N SER A 238 14.45 -22.36 12.56
CA SER A 238 14.74 -21.64 13.80
C SER A 238 14.82 -20.14 13.55
N LEU A 239 15.45 -19.70 12.44
CA LEU A 239 15.48 -18.29 12.04
C LEU A 239 14.07 -17.77 11.75
N LEU A 240 13.29 -18.53 10.97
CA LEU A 240 11.89 -18.19 10.68
C LEU A 240 11.09 -17.99 11.97
N ASN A 241 11.18 -18.94 12.89
CA ASN A 241 10.48 -18.86 14.18
C ASN A 241 10.99 -17.69 15.05
N ALA A 242 12.29 -17.43 15.09
CA ALA A 242 12.83 -16.28 15.81
C ALA A 242 12.30 -14.96 15.24
N LEU A 243 12.32 -14.79 13.92
CA LEU A 243 11.76 -13.61 13.25
C LEU A 243 10.27 -13.45 13.50
N LEU A 244 9.50 -14.56 13.58
CA LEU A 244 8.06 -14.53 13.89
C LEU A 244 7.77 -14.22 15.36
N HIS A 245 8.69 -14.47 16.28
CA HIS A 245 8.48 -14.29 17.72
C HIS A 245 9.06 -12.98 18.27
N GLU A 246 10.10 -12.39 17.67
CA GLU A 246 10.76 -11.18 18.18
C GLU A 246 9.92 -9.91 18.05
N ASP A 247 9.12 -9.79 17.00
CA ASP A 247 8.16 -8.71 16.91
C ASP A 247 6.80 -9.31 16.57
N LYS A 248 5.78 -8.97 17.34
CA LYS A 248 4.38 -9.37 17.17
C LYS A 248 4.05 -9.51 15.68
N ALA A 249 4.33 -10.69 15.13
CA ALA A 249 3.94 -11.01 13.76
C ALA A 249 2.44 -10.76 13.68
N ILE A 250 2.06 -9.75 12.93
CA ILE A 250 0.66 -9.57 12.56
C ILE A 250 0.39 -10.66 11.53
N VAL A 251 0.19 -11.89 12.00
CA VAL A 251 -0.38 -12.96 11.20
C VAL A 251 -1.83 -12.56 10.95
N THR A 252 -2.05 -11.80 9.91
CA THR A 252 -3.40 -11.53 9.45
C THR A 252 -3.86 -12.75 8.66
N ASN A 253 -4.46 -13.71 9.35
CA ASN A 253 -5.45 -14.56 8.72
C ASN A 253 -6.61 -13.63 8.32
N VAL A 254 -6.56 -13.04 7.15
CA VAL A 254 -7.71 -12.38 6.56
C VAL A 254 -8.64 -13.52 6.14
N ALA A 255 -9.58 -13.85 7.04
CA ALA A 255 -10.67 -14.75 6.73
C ALA A 255 -11.47 -14.14 5.57
N GLY A 256 -11.42 -14.75 4.39
CA GLY A 256 -12.20 -14.29 3.24
C GLY A 256 -11.62 -14.55 1.86
N THR A 257 -10.33 -14.88 1.75
CA THR A 257 -9.71 -15.22 0.45
C THR A 257 -9.33 -16.69 0.40
N THR A 258 -10.25 -17.53 -0.04
CA THR A 258 -10.14 -19.00 -0.04
C THR A 258 -9.23 -19.57 -1.16
N ARG A 259 -8.36 -18.75 -1.78
CA ARG A 259 -7.48 -19.22 -2.89
C ARG A 259 -6.07 -18.64 -2.93
N ASP A 260 -5.71 -17.70 -2.07
CA ASP A 260 -4.38 -17.10 -2.13
C ASP A 260 -3.41 -17.82 -1.18
N VAL A 261 -2.19 -17.98 -1.64
CA VAL A 261 -1.03 -18.49 -0.86
C VAL A 261 -0.96 -17.68 0.44
N ILE A 262 -0.90 -18.34 1.59
CA ILE A 262 -0.74 -17.66 2.88
C ILE A 262 0.62 -16.97 2.85
N GLU A 263 0.61 -15.67 2.62
CA GLU A 263 1.79 -14.83 2.67
C GLU A 263 2.10 -14.48 4.13
N GLU A 264 3.30 -14.80 4.57
CA GLU A 264 3.75 -14.48 5.93
C GLU A 264 4.58 -13.19 5.90
N TYR A 265 4.19 -12.23 6.72
CA TYR A 265 4.91 -10.97 6.89
C TYR A 265 5.53 -10.90 8.27
N VAL A 266 6.78 -10.43 8.33
CA VAL A 266 7.52 -10.17 9.57
C VAL A 266 8.02 -8.73 9.55
N ASN A 267 7.87 -8.02 10.67
CA ASN A 267 8.42 -6.69 10.84
C ASN A 267 9.85 -6.80 11.42
N VAL A 268 10.86 -6.39 10.68
CA VAL A 268 12.24 -6.36 11.15
C VAL A 268 12.73 -4.91 11.15
N ASN A 269 12.83 -4.31 12.33
CA ASN A 269 13.25 -2.91 12.53
C ASN A 269 12.50 -1.91 11.62
N GLY A 270 11.18 -2.13 11.43
CA GLY A 270 10.32 -1.27 10.62
C GLY A 270 10.34 -1.60 9.12
N VAL A 271 11.07 -2.63 8.69
CA VAL A 271 11.03 -3.19 7.33
C VAL A 271 10.06 -4.37 7.31
N PRO A 272 8.96 -4.32 6.52
CA PRO A 272 8.08 -5.47 6.36
C PRO A 272 8.75 -6.49 5.43
N LEU A 273 9.18 -7.63 5.96
CA LEU A 273 9.66 -8.75 5.15
C LEU A 273 8.48 -9.62 4.73
N LYS A 274 8.32 -9.83 3.43
CA LYS A 274 7.39 -10.78 2.85
C LYS A 274 8.14 -12.10 2.61
N LEU A 275 7.90 -13.10 3.46
CA LEU A 275 8.59 -14.36 3.39
C LEU A 275 8.07 -15.23 2.24
N ILE A 276 8.98 -15.67 1.39
CA ILE A 276 8.65 -16.52 0.22
C ILE A 276 8.98 -17.97 0.54
N ASP A 277 8.05 -18.89 0.15
CA ASP A 277 8.20 -20.36 0.26
C ASP A 277 8.44 -20.88 1.70
N THR A 278 7.65 -20.36 2.66
CA THR A 278 7.69 -20.82 4.05
C THR A 278 7.28 -22.29 4.23
N ALA A 279 6.50 -22.86 3.30
CA ALA A 279 6.09 -24.28 3.33
C ALA A 279 7.29 -25.22 3.23
N GLY A 280 8.28 -24.94 2.37
CA GLY A 280 9.51 -25.70 2.27
C GLY A 280 10.42 -25.62 3.49
N ILE A 281 10.19 -24.63 4.37
CA ILE A 281 10.96 -24.43 5.63
C ILE A 281 10.29 -25.15 6.79
N ARG A 282 8.97 -25.33 6.76
CA ARG A 282 8.18 -25.99 7.83
C ARG A 282 8.15 -27.51 7.74
N ASP A 283 8.19 -28.08 6.52
CA ASP A 283 8.14 -29.52 6.28
C ASP A 283 9.53 -30.15 6.37
N THR A 284 9.94 -30.56 7.56
CA THR A 284 11.20 -31.25 7.86
C THR A 284 11.07 -32.76 7.91
N ALA A 285 10.34 -33.41 7.00
CA ALA A 285 10.29 -34.86 6.91
C ALA A 285 10.46 -35.37 5.48
N ASP A 286 11.63 -35.87 5.22
CA ASP A 286 11.99 -37.04 4.37
C ASP A 286 11.22 -37.38 3.08
N THR A 287 10.85 -36.47 2.17
CA THR A 287 10.41 -37.03 0.86
C THR A 287 10.63 -36.13 -0.38
N VAL A 288 11.33 -34.99 -0.36
CA VAL A 288 11.30 -34.11 -1.54
C VAL A 288 12.66 -33.46 -1.89
N GLU A 289 13.70 -34.24 -2.11
CA GLU A 289 15.00 -33.69 -2.56
C GLU A 289 14.96 -33.04 -3.97
N LYS A 290 14.13 -33.55 -4.88
CA LYS A 290 14.04 -33.01 -6.25
C LYS A 290 13.05 -31.83 -6.41
N ILE A 291 11.96 -31.81 -5.65
CA ILE A 291 10.96 -30.71 -5.68
C ILE A 291 11.50 -29.48 -4.92
N GLY A 292 12.37 -29.69 -3.90
CA GLY A 292 13.02 -28.61 -3.14
C GLY A 292 13.94 -27.72 -3.97
N VAL A 293 14.71 -28.28 -4.91
CA VAL A 293 15.65 -27.50 -5.73
C VAL A 293 14.97 -26.57 -6.72
N GLU A 294 13.88 -27.02 -7.36
CA GLU A 294 13.11 -26.16 -8.28
C GLU A 294 12.32 -25.07 -7.56
N ARG A 295 11.76 -25.38 -6.39
CA ARG A 295 11.07 -24.38 -5.54
C ARG A 295 12.04 -23.33 -5.01
N SER A 296 13.20 -23.75 -4.48
CA SER A 296 14.24 -22.83 -4.03
C SER A 296 14.74 -21.92 -5.15
N ARG A 297 14.79 -22.41 -6.40
CA ARG A 297 15.17 -21.57 -7.54
C ARG A 297 14.09 -20.53 -7.89
N LYS A 298 12.81 -20.91 -7.89
CA LYS A 298 11.70 -19.96 -8.09
C LYS A 298 11.63 -18.92 -6.97
N ALA A 299 11.83 -19.34 -5.72
CA ALA A 299 11.91 -18.42 -4.58
C ALA A 299 13.07 -17.44 -4.71
N LEU A 300 14.24 -17.91 -5.14
CA LEU A 300 15.40 -17.07 -5.42
C LEU A 300 15.14 -16.07 -6.55
N ASP A 301 14.46 -16.49 -7.62
CA ASP A 301 14.15 -15.60 -8.75
C ASP A 301 13.18 -14.47 -8.35
N ALA A 302 12.25 -14.76 -7.45
CA ALA A 302 11.25 -13.81 -6.95
C ALA A 302 11.73 -12.96 -5.77
N ALA A 303 12.87 -13.30 -5.14
CA ALA A 303 13.34 -12.61 -3.95
C ALA A 303 14.07 -11.30 -4.27
N ASP A 304 13.73 -10.25 -3.50
CA ASP A 304 14.45 -8.98 -3.44
C ASP A 304 15.63 -9.06 -2.44
N LEU A 305 15.48 -9.88 -1.39
CA LEU A 305 16.51 -10.14 -0.37
C LEU A 305 16.67 -11.63 -0.15
N VAL A 306 17.91 -12.08 -0.04
CA VAL A 306 18.25 -13.46 0.30
C VAL A 306 18.95 -13.50 1.65
N LEU A 307 18.38 -14.25 2.60
CA LEU A 307 19.02 -14.61 3.86
C LEU A 307 19.63 -16.01 3.71
N LEU A 308 20.94 -16.07 3.49
CA LEU A 308 21.66 -17.32 3.27
C LEU A 308 22.30 -17.78 4.58
N LEU A 309 21.85 -18.92 5.11
CA LEU A 309 22.36 -19.50 6.35
C LEU A 309 23.49 -20.49 6.07
N ILE A 310 24.56 -20.33 6.81
CA ILE A 310 25.74 -21.25 6.86
C ILE A 310 25.89 -21.73 8.31
N ASP A 311 26.23 -23.00 8.47
CA ASP A 311 26.47 -23.63 9.79
C ASP A 311 27.93 -23.48 10.23
N ASN A 312 28.18 -22.69 11.29
CA ASN A 312 29.53 -22.49 11.85
C ASN A 312 30.13 -23.75 12.43
N SER A 313 29.33 -24.69 12.91
CA SER A 313 29.75 -25.91 13.58
C SER A 313 30.15 -27.06 12.64
N ALA A 314 30.10 -26.85 11.32
CA ALA A 314 30.42 -27.85 10.32
C ALA A 314 31.31 -27.27 9.21
N PRO A 315 32.13 -28.09 8.53
CA PRO A 315 32.93 -27.64 7.39
C PRO A 315 32.06 -27.11 6.24
N LEU A 316 32.59 -26.18 5.46
CA LEU A 316 31.97 -25.69 4.25
C LEU A 316 31.82 -26.83 3.24
N THR A 317 30.62 -27.01 2.72
CA THR A 317 30.30 -28.07 1.75
C THR A 317 30.21 -27.53 0.33
N ALA A 318 30.30 -28.41 -0.68
CA ALA A 318 30.09 -28.05 -2.07
C ALA A 318 28.68 -27.50 -2.32
N GLU A 319 27.68 -27.83 -1.49
CA GLU A 319 26.34 -27.28 -1.56
C GLU A 319 26.30 -25.80 -1.07
N ASP A 320 27.00 -25.51 0.04
CA ASP A 320 27.13 -24.13 0.53
C ASP A 320 27.83 -23.25 -0.51
N GLU A 321 28.91 -23.73 -1.15
CA GLU A 321 29.58 -22.98 -2.22
C GLU A 321 28.68 -22.74 -3.45
N LYS A 322 27.86 -23.73 -3.84
CA LYS A 322 26.88 -23.56 -4.92
C LYS A 322 25.82 -22.51 -4.58
N LEU A 323 25.31 -22.50 -3.34
CA LEU A 323 24.33 -21.50 -2.90
C LEU A 323 24.95 -20.10 -2.83
N LEU A 324 26.19 -19.98 -2.33
CA LEU A 324 26.94 -18.71 -2.34
C LEU A 324 27.15 -18.17 -3.76
N ALA A 325 27.49 -19.06 -4.71
CA ALA A 325 27.66 -18.68 -6.11
C ALA A 325 26.32 -18.29 -6.77
N ALA A 326 25.24 -19.05 -6.52
CA ALA A 326 23.92 -18.80 -7.11
C ALA A 326 23.27 -17.50 -6.62
N THR A 327 23.69 -16.99 -5.48
CA THR A 327 23.16 -15.77 -4.87
C THR A 327 24.05 -14.54 -5.02
N LYS A 328 25.17 -14.66 -5.75
CA LYS A 328 26.19 -13.61 -5.85
C LYS A 328 25.63 -12.29 -6.42
N ASP A 329 24.73 -12.37 -7.40
CA ASP A 329 24.15 -11.22 -8.09
C ASP A 329 22.86 -10.70 -7.41
N LYS A 330 22.47 -11.28 -6.27
CA LYS A 330 21.29 -10.87 -5.50
C LYS A 330 21.69 -10.01 -4.31
N GLN A 331 20.77 -9.13 -3.87
CA GLN A 331 20.92 -8.52 -2.54
C GLN A 331 20.82 -9.62 -1.49
N ARG A 332 21.91 -9.85 -0.73
CA ARG A 332 21.97 -10.94 0.21
C ARG A 332 22.67 -10.56 1.51
N ILE A 333 22.27 -11.26 2.58
CA ILE A 333 22.97 -11.28 3.85
C ILE A 333 23.35 -12.74 4.11
N VAL A 334 24.62 -12.98 4.36
CA VAL A 334 25.11 -14.31 4.76
C VAL A 334 25.10 -14.39 6.29
N ILE A 335 24.38 -15.37 6.83
CA ILE A 335 24.19 -15.56 8.26
C ILE A 335 24.99 -16.78 8.68
N LEU A 336 26.02 -16.55 9.46
CA LEU A 336 26.82 -17.60 10.08
C LEU A 336 26.16 -18.01 11.39
N ASN A 337 25.37 -19.08 11.34
CA ASN A 337 24.57 -19.54 12.48
C ASN A 337 25.29 -20.58 13.31
N LYS A 338 24.82 -20.81 14.53
CA LYS A 338 25.35 -21.75 15.55
C LYS A 338 26.73 -21.34 16.07
N THR A 339 26.96 -20.05 16.26
CA THR A 339 28.22 -19.51 16.81
C THR A 339 28.45 -19.89 18.29
N ASP A 340 27.41 -20.40 18.94
CA ASP A 340 27.49 -21.01 20.27
C ASP A 340 28.21 -22.36 20.31
N LEU A 341 28.47 -22.97 19.16
CA LEU A 341 29.21 -24.22 19.00
C LEU A 341 30.62 -23.96 18.48
N PRO A 342 31.56 -24.89 18.73
CA PRO A 342 32.93 -24.75 18.20
C PRO A 342 32.94 -24.65 16.66
N SER A 343 33.65 -23.65 16.14
CA SER A 343 33.75 -23.45 14.68
C SER A 343 34.58 -24.57 14.03
N GLN A 344 34.09 -25.08 12.91
CA GLN A 344 34.78 -26.00 12.00
C GLN A 344 34.92 -25.44 10.59
N LEU A 345 34.54 -24.18 10.40
CA LEU A 345 34.56 -23.49 9.10
C LEU A 345 35.97 -22.92 8.80
N ASP A 346 36.36 -23.00 7.54
CA ASP A 346 37.42 -22.16 6.98
C ASP A 346 36.84 -20.74 6.74
N LEU A 347 37.05 -19.85 7.72
CA LEU A 347 36.51 -18.48 7.69
C LEU A 347 37.14 -17.63 6.58
N ASP A 348 38.38 -17.87 6.21
CA ASP A 348 39.06 -17.12 5.15
C ASP A 348 38.45 -17.50 3.78
N ARG A 349 38.23 -18.79 3.56
CA ARG A 349 37.53 -19.28 2.38
C ARG A 349 36.09 -18.78 2.30
N LEU A 350 35.38 -18.76 3.42
CA LEU A 350 33.99 -18.24 3.46
C LEU A 350 33.97 -16.75 3.09
N LYS A 351 34.85 -15.92 3.67
CA LYS A 351 34.92 -14.49 3.37
C LYS A 351 35.22 -14.22 1.89
N GLU A 352 36.11 -15.02 1.28
CA GLU A 352 36.38 -14.91 -0.15
C GLU A 352 35.15 -15.17 -1.00
N LEU A 353 34.33 -16.18 -0.65
CA LEU A 353 33.09 -16.52 -1.37
C LEU A 353 31.93 -15.56 -1.08
N VAL A 354 31.87 -14.97 0.10
CA VAL A 354 30.88 -13.98 0.48
C VAL A 354 31.12 -12.67 -0.27
N GLY A 355 32.38 -12.26 -0.47
CA GLY A 355 32.74 -11.02 -1.14
C GLY A 355 32.24 -9.79 -0.37
N ASP A 356 31.60 -8.84 -1.08
CA ASP A 356 31.11 -7.57 -0.50
C ASP A 356 29.80 -7.70 0.28
N ALA A 357 29.18 -8.90 0.31
CA ALA A 357 27.93 -9.09 1.03
C ALA A 357 28.15 -9.06 2.56
N ALA A 358 27.12 -8.60 3.29
CA ALA A 358 27.17 -8.60 4.75
C ALA A 358 27.24 -10.03 5.29
N LEU A 359 28.19 -10.28 6.22
CA LEU A 359 28.32 -11.50 6.98
C LEU A 359 27.97 -11.22 8.43
N ILE A 360 26.94 -11.90 8.95
CA ILE A 360 26.44 -11.70 10.32
C ILE A 360 26.53 -13.01 11.08
N GLU A 361 27.15 -12.94 12.23
CA GLU A 361 27.28 -14.07 13.15
C GLU A 361 26.05 -14.14 14.06
N THR A 362 25.45 -15.34 14.17
CA THR A 362 24.26 -15.54 14.99
C THR A 362 24.32 -16.85 15.78
N SER A 363 23.72 -16.82 16.96
CA SER A 363 23.22 -18.01 17.64
C SER A 363 21.72 -17.86 17.87
N ILE A 364 20.93 -18.40 16.94
CA ILE A 364 19.47 -18.25 16.99
C ILE A 364 18.92 -18.86 18.29
N VAL A 365 19.53 -19.95 18.78
CA VAL A 365 19.09 -20.61 20.04
C VAL A 365 19.35 -19.72 21.26
N LYS A 366 20.40 -18.90 21.24
CA LYS A 366 20.72 -17.96 22.32
C LYS A 366 20.19 -16.55 22.08
N HIS A 367 19.50 -16.30 20.96
CA HIS A 367 19.05 -14.98 20.51
C HIS A 367 20.20 -13.96 20.33
N GLU A 368 21.41 -14.43 20.02
CA GLU A 368 22.57 -13.57 19.76
C GLU A 368 22.66 -13.23 18.26
N GLY A 369 23.02 -11.97 17.92
CA GLY A 369 23.19 -11.50 16.54
C GLY A 369 21.90 -11.12 15.81
N MET A 370 20.71 -11.32 16.39
CA MET A 370 19.44 -10.96 15.74
C MET A 370 19.28 -9.44 15.59
N ASP A 371 19.67 -8.67 16.61
CA ASP A 371 19.66 -7.19 16.55
C ASP A 371 20.57 -6.68 15.41
N GLN A 372 21.74 -7.30 15.20
CA GLN A 372 22.64 -6.94 14.10
C GLN A 372 22.03 -7.28 12.75
N LEU A 373 21.35 -8.43 12.62
CA LEU A 373 20.63 -8.80 11.41
C LEU A 373 19.52 -7.77 11.11
N GLY A 374 18.74 -7.41 12.11
CA GLY A 374 17.69 -6.39 11.97
C GLY A 374 18.24 -5.02 11.57
N ALA A 375 19.33 -4.58 12.21
CA ALA A 375 20.00 -3.33 11.87
C ALA A 375 20.53 -3.35 10.43
N GLN A 376 21.16 -4.45 10.00
CA GLN A 376 21.68 -4.60 8.63
C GLN A 376 20.58 -4.57 7.58
N ILE A 377 19.45 -5.25 7.82
CA ILE A 377 18.30 -5.20 6.93
C ILE A 377 17.78 -3.76 6.83
N SER A 378 17.59 -3.08 7.98
CA SER A 378 17.15 -1.68 8.00
C SER A 378 18.10 -0.75 7.24
N HIS A 379 19.41 -0.89 7.48
CA HIS A 379 20.45 -0.12 6.80
C HIS A 379 20.42 -0.28 5.28
N MET A 380 20.30 -1.51 4.78
CA MET A 380 20.26 -1.79 3.32
C MET A 380 19.12 -1.08 2.59
N PHE A 381 18.02 -0.76 3.27
CA PHE A 381 16.82 -0.20 2.65
C PHE A 381 16.49 1.23 3.05
N PHE A 382 16.98 1.73 4.21
CA PHE A 382 16.64 3.06 4.71
C PHE A 382 17.82 4.03 4.83
N ASP A 383 19.08 3.60 4.68
CA ASP A 383 20.28 4.39 5.05
C ASP A 383 20.73 5.44 4.02
N HIS A 384 19.90 5.78 3.06
CA HIS A 384 20.22 6.87 2.12
C HIS A 384 19.63 8.23 2.53
N GLY A 385 19.68 8.58 3.83
CA GLY A 385 19.51 9.96 4.29
C GLY A 385 18.09 10.43 4.53
N ILE A 386 17.10 9.53 4.68
CA ILE A 386 15.69 9.90 4.89
C ILE A 386 15.32 10.08 6.37
N GLU A 387 16.13 9.62 7.31
CA GLU A 387 15.86 9.81 8.75
C GLU A 387 15.90 11.28 9.23
N SER A 388 16.43 12.21 8.44
CA SER A 388 16.65 13.60 8.87
C SER A 388 15.61 14.61 8.42
N SER A 389 14.63 14.27 7.60
CA SER A 389 13.58 15.22 7.22
C SER A 389 12.18 14.71 7.56
N GLN A 390 11.61 15.27 8.62
CA GLN A 390 10.22 15.00 9.07
C GLN A 390 9.14 15.35 8.03
N ASN A 391 9.51 15.84 6.83
CA ASN A 391 8.63 16.36 5.80
C ASN A 391 8.83 15.75 4.40
N ASN A 392 9.54 14.63 4.26
CA ASN A 392 9.69 14.04 2.92
C ASN A 392 8.45 13.24 2.54
N VAL A 393 7.70 13.77 1.57
CA VAL A 393 6.64 13.02 0.89
C VAL A 393 7.26 11.80 0.22
N MET A 394 6.73 10.62 0.54
CA MET A 394 7.20 9.34 -0.02
C MET A 394 6.18 8.80 -0.99
N VAL A 395 6.64 8.33 -2.15
CA VAL A 395 5.77 7.67 -3.14
C VAL A 395 5.87 6.16 -2.98
N THR A 396 4.73 5.53 -2.71
CA THR A 396 4.65 4.09 -2.42
C THR A 396 3.93 3.29 -3.51
N ASN A 397 3.07 3.94 -4.28
CA ASN A 397 2.18 3.32 -5.24
C ASN A 397 2.84 3.20 -6.62
N ALA A 398 2.81 1.99 -7.22
CA ALA A 398 3.38 1.74 -8.55
C ALA A 398 2.74 2.61 -9.65
N ARG A 399 1.43 2.91 -9.57
CA ARG A 399 0.73 3.83 -10.48
C ARG A 399 1.32 5.23 -10.43
N HIS A 400 1.47 5.78 -9.22
CA HIS A 400 2.07 7.12 -9.02
C HIS A 400 3.52 7.16 -9.52
N ILE A 401 4.30 6.11 -9.23
CA ILE A 401 5.70 5.99 -9.69
C ILE A 401 5.74 5.99 -11.22
N GLY A 402 4.87 5.21 -11.87
CA GLY A 402 4.78 5.15 -13.34
C GLY A 402 4.42 6.50 -13.96
N LEU A 403 3.43 7.21 -13.40
CA LEU A 403 3.02 8.54 -13.85
C LEU A 403 4.12 9.59 -13.64
N LEU A 404 4.84 9.54 -12.50
CA LEU A 404 5.97 10.44 -12.25
C LEU A 404 7.15 10.19 -13.21
N HIS A 405 7.42 8.94 -13.60
CA HIS A 405 8.41 8.64 -14.63
C HIS A 405 8.00 9.23 -15.98
N GLN A 406 6.75 9.03 -16.41
CA GLN A 406 6.24 9.58 -17.66
C GLN A 406 6.25 11.13 -17.64
N ALA A 407 5.90 11.75 -16.50
CA ALA A 407 5.99 13.21 -16.34
C ALA A 407 7.44 13.71 -16.42
N ASN A 408 8.39 12.98 -15.83
CA ASN A 408 9.82 13.28 -15.94
C ASN A 408 10.33 13.17 -17.38
N ASP A 409 9.87 12.16 -18.12
CA ASP A 409 10.23 11.98 -19.54
C ASP A 409 9.66 13.13 -20.40
N ALA A 410 8.40 13.53 -20.16
CA ALA A 410 7.81 14.69 -20.83
C ALA A 410 8.62 15.98 -20.58
N LEU A 411 9.09 16.21 -19.34
CA LEU A 411 9.97 17.35 -19.03
C LEU A 411 11.34 17.24 -19.72
N SER A 412 11.85 16.02 -19.90
CA SER A 412 13.09 15.80 -20.66
C SER A 412 12.90 16.17 -22.14
N ASP A 413 11.71 15.85 -22.71
CA ASP A 413 11.35 16.24 -24.07
C ASP A 413 11.22 17.77 -24.19
N VAL A 414 10.61 18.44 -23.19
CA VAL A 414 10.59 19.93 -23.11
C VAL A 414 12.01 20.52 -23.15
N LEU A 415 12.91 20.04 -22.28
CA LEU A 415 14.28 20.56 -22.18
C LEU A 415 15.09 20.30 -23.46
N LYS A 416 14.87 19.14 -24.08
CA LYS A 416 15.48 18.78 -25.35
C LYS A 416 14.94 19.66 -26.50
N GLY A 417 13.64 19.85 -26.60
CA GLY A 417 13.02 20.72 -27.58
C GLY A 417 13.60 22.16 -27.52
N ILE A 418 13.74 22.69 -26.31
CA ILE A 418 14.38 23.99 -26.06
C ILE A 418 15.85 23.99 -26.54
N ALA A 419 16.62 22.95 -26.25
CA ALA A 419 18.02 22.85 -26.63
C ALA A 419 18.20 22.75 -28.16
N ASP A 420 17.27 22.08 -28.83
CA ASP A 420 17.23 21.90 -30.28
C ASP A 420 16.68 23.14 -31.01
N GLY A 421 16.28 24.19 -30.28
CA GLY A 421 15.75 25.44 -30.84
C GLY A 421 14.35 25.29 -31.44
N MET A 422 13.54 24.38 -30.91
CA MET A 422 12.15 24.21 -31.36
C MET A 422 11.29 25.41 -30.97
N PRO A 423 10.31 25.80 -31.80
CA PRO A 423 9.34 26.82 -31.43
C PRO A 423 8.61 26.51 -30.14
N VAL A 424 8.30 27.53 -29.31
CA VAL A 424 7.74 27.39 -27.98
C VAL A 424 6.34 26.73 -28.01
N ASP A 425 5.56 26.97 -29.08
CA ASP A 425 4.25 26.35 -29.30
C ASP A 425 4.31 24.82 -29.45
N LEU A 426 5.42 24.27 -29.93
CA LEU A 426 5.64 22.83 -29.99
C LEU A 426 6.11 22.27 -28.63
N VAL A 427 6.99 23.00 -27.96
CA VAL A 427 7.53 22.60 -26.65
C VAL A 427 6.45 22.58 -25.57
N GLN A 428 5.46 23.48 -25.62
CA GLN A 428 4.37 23.51 -24.64
C GLN A 428 3.49 22.26 -24.65
N ILE A 429 3.46 21.49 -25.77
CA ILE A 429 2.69 20.25 -25.86
C ILE A 429 3.18 19.23 -24.81
N ASP A 430 4.50 19.06 -24.70
CA ASP A 430 5.10 18.15 -23.73
C ASP A 430 4.95 18.67 -22.28
N MET A 431 4.94 19.99 -22.10
CA MET A 431 4.67 20.61 -20.80
C MET A 431 3.21 20.36 -20.37
N THR A 432 2.26 20.45 -21.29
CA THR A 432 0.83 20.12 -21.06
C THR A 432 0.68 18.64 -20.73
N ARG A 433 1.37 17.76 -21.47
CA ARG A 433 1.38 16.33 -21.17
C ARG A 433 1.90 16.05 -19.75
N CYS A 434 2.95 16.73 -19.30
CA CYS A 434 3.43 16.62 -17.92
C CYS A 434 2.33 17.03 -16.91
N TRP A 435 1.62 18.13 -17.18
CA TRP A 435 0.52 18.62 -16.34
C TRP A 435 -0.63 17.62 -16.23
N ASP A 436 -1.02 16.97 -17.32
CA ASP A 436 -2.07 15.94 -17.36
C ASP A 436 -1.65 14.71 -16.56
N LEU A 437 -0.44 14.18 -16.79
CA LEU A 437 0.09 13.02 -16.08
C LEU A 437 0.15 13.22 -14.55
N LEU A 438 0.52 14.42 -14.10
CA LEU A 438 0.46 14.76 -12.69
C LEU A 438 -0.98 14.84 -12.17
N GLY A 439 -1.93 15.28 -13.00
CA GLY A 439 -3.35 15.32 -12.69
C GLY A 439 -3.97 13.93 -12.50
N GLU A 440 -3.51 12.94 -13.25
CA GLU A 440 -3.96 11.56 -13.09
C GLU A 440 -3.60 10.97 -11.72
N ILE A 441 -2.53 11.45 -11.06
CA ILE A 441 -2.15 10.99 -9.71
C ILE A 441 -3.25 11.32 -8.71
N THR A 442 -3.77 12.55 -8.75
CA THR A 442 -4.82 13.05 -7.84
C THR A 442 -6.23 12.73 -8.32
N GLY A 443 -6.39 12.30 -9.58
CA GLY A 443 -7.69 12.02 -10.18
C GLY A 443 -8.41 13.28 -10.64
N ASP A 444 -7.69 14.35 -10.99
CA ASP A 444 -8.27 15.55 -11.61
C ASP A 444 -8.62 15.29 -13.09
N SER A 445 -7.93 14.33 -13.72
CA SER A 445 -8.29 13.72 -15.00
C SER A 445 -8.24 12.20 -14.84
N TYR A 446 -9.36 11.51 -15.11
CA TYR A 446 -9.44 10.05 -14.98
C TYR A 446 -10.40 9.46 -16.01
N GLN A 447 -10.19 8.17 -16.33
CA GLN A 447 -11.11 7.36 -17.11
C GLN A 447 -11.96 6.51 -16.14
N ASP A 448 -13.26 6.38 -16.39
CA ASP A 448 -14.20 5.63 -15.53
C ASP A 448 -13.73 4.18 -15.33
N GLU A 449 -13.18 3.55 -16.37
CA GLU A 449 -12.63 2.18 -16.32
C GLU A 449 -11.48 2.04 -15.31
N LEU A 450 -10.64 3.08 -15.18
CA LEU A 450 -9.56 3.09 -14.18
C LEU A 450 -10.12 3.13 -12.75
N LEU A 451 -11.16 3.92 -12.51
CA LEU A 451 -11.81 3.98 -11.20
C LEU A 451 -12.41 2.63 -10.83
N ASP A 452 -13.15 2.01 -11.74
CA ASP A 452 -13.78 0.72 -11.50
C ASP A 452 -12.73 -0.37 -11.22
N GLN A 453 -11.64 -0.41 -11.98
CA GLN A 453 -10.53 -1.34 -11.75
C GLN A 453 -9.87 -1.09 -10.38
N LEU A 454 -9.63 0.15 -10.02
CA LEU A 454 -8.96 0.52 -8.77
C LEU A 454 -9.83 0.13 -7.56
N PHE A 455 -11.11 0.54 -7.56
CA PHE A 455 -11.99 0.28 -6.43
C PHE A 455 -12.42 -1.19 -6.31
N SER A 456 -12.43 -1.97 -7.40
CA SER A 456 -12.67 -3.42 -7.34
C SER A 456 -11.68 -4.19 -6.46
N GLN A 457 -10.50 -3.65 -6.20
CA GLN A 457 -9.46 -4.25 -5.34
C GLN A 457 -9.64 -3.91 -3.85
N PHE A 458 -10.64 -3.08 -3.52
CA PHE A 458 -10.93 -2.68 -2.14
C PHE A 458 -11.78 -3.74 -1.43
N CYS A 459 -11.79 -3.66 -0.10
CA CYS A 459 -12.67 -4.50 0.70
C CYS A 459 -14.13 -4.09 0.52
N LEU A 460 -15.06 -5.07 0.57
CA LEU A 460 -16.49 -4.80 0.67
C LEU A 460 -16.76 -4.01 1.97
N GLY A 461 -17.60 -2.98 1.89
CA GLY A 461 -17.92 -2.13 3.05
C GLY A 461 -16.95 -0.96 3.29
N LYS A 462 -16.01 -0.74 2.34
CA LYS A 462 -15.07 0.42 2.32
C LYS A 462 -15.26 1.28 1.09
#